data_afe3c3488e3268c6564b449112d18631
#
_entry.id   afe3c3488e3268c6564b449112d18631
#
_cell.length_a   1.000
_cell.length_b   1.000
_cell.length_c   1.000
_cell.angle_alpha   90.00
_cell.angle_beta   90.00
_cell.angle_gamma   90.00
#
_symmetry.space_group_name_H-M   'P 1'
#
loop_
_entity.id
_entity.type
_entity.pdbx_description
1 polymer ?
#
loop_
_entity_poly.entity_id
_entity_poly.type
_entity_poly.pdbx_seq_one_letter_code
_entity_poly.pdbx_strand_id
1 'polypeptide(L)'
;MREELVTPATARRLAQAGLNWEPQIGDWCSVMGGVHLTETQTGMWLVVNVSPANGMIAFVDADGRWPISQAPIRDTLWLPNTGKLKMWLRAKGYRVATGETYTQLLGGSAPILHGVCRITPSGAGATPLDFEGLNEVEAVAAAVLHVLGADAPPAAPFSG
;
A
#
# COMPACT_ATOMS: atom_id res chain seq x y z
N MET A 1 4.52 -16.63 5.58
CA MET A 1 5.07 -15.26 5.61
C MET A 1 3.92 -14.28 5.40
N ARG A 2 3.73 -13.39 6.34
CA ARG A 2 2.63 -12.42 6.23
C ARG A 2 3.02 -11.37 5.19
N GLU A 3 2.19 -11.22 4.18
CA GLU A 3 2.40 -10.22 3.16
C GLU A 3 2.29 -8.81 3.76
N GLU A 4 3.24 -7.95 3.45
CA GLU A 4 3.27 -6.60 3.99
C GLU A 4 2.34 -5.70 3.18
N LEU A 5 1.33 -5.18 3.84
CA LEU A 5 0.30 -4.33 3.24
C LEU A 5 0.39 -2.91 3.80
N VAL A 6 -0.06 -1.94 3.01
CA VAL A 6 -0.26 -0.58 3.51
C VAL A 6 -1.34 -0.57 4.61
N THR A 7 -1.27 0.42 5.49
CA THR A 7 -2.33 0.64 6.46
C THR A 7 -3.61 1.14 5.77
N PRO A 8 -4.80 0.94 6.36
CA PRO A 8 -6.03 1.52 5.82
C PRO A 8 -5.97 3.03 5.63
N ALA A 9 -5.29 3.75 6.52
CA ALA A 9 -5.11 5.20 6.39
C ALA A 9 -4.31 5.56 5.13
N THR A 10 -3.21 4.87 4.87
CA THR A 10 -2.40 5.05 3.65
C THR A 10 -3.18 4.64 2.41
N ALA A 11 -3.92 3.53 2.47
CA ALA A 11 -4.76 3.08 1.37
C ALA A 11 -5.82 4.12 0.98
N ARG A 12 -6.45 4.78 1.95
CA ARG A 12 -7.39 5.88 1.68
C ARG A 12 -6.71 7.05 0.98
N ARG A 13 -5.51 7.41 1.41
CA ARG A 13 -4.74 8.48 0.76
C ARG A 13 -4.40 8.13 -0.68
N LEU A 14 -4.00 6.90 -0.95
CA LEU A 14 -3.72 6.41 -2.30
C LEU A 14 -4.98 6.47 -3.18
N ALA A 15 -6.11 6.00 -2.67
CA ALA A 15 -7.37 6.06 -3.39
C ALA A 15 -7.81 7.50 -3.69
N GLN A 16 -7.70 8.40 -2.70
CA GLN A 16 -8.02 9.82 -2.86
C GLN A 16 -7.09 10.51 -3.85
N ALA A 17 -5.83 10.07 -3.93
CA ALA A 17 -4.86 10.60 -4.87
C ALA A 17 -5.05 10.07 -6.30
N GLY A 18 -5.96 9.11 -6.51
CA GLY A 18 -6.31 8.60 -7.82
C GLY A 18 -5.68 7.26 -8.19
N LEU A 19 -5.16 6.51 -7.22
CA LEU A 19 -4.69 5.16 -7.48
C LEU A 19 -5.90 4.26 -7.79
N ASN A 20 -5.98 3.81 -9.03
CA ASN A 20 -7.05 2.93 -9.49
C ASN A 20 -6.79 1.49 -9.07
N TRP A 21 -7.84 0.83 -8.63
CA TRP A 21 -7.81 -0.58 -8.31
C TRP A 21 -8.73 -1.36 -9.25
N GLU A 22 -8.17 -2.36 -9.91
CA GLU A 22 -8.92 -3.41 -10.58
C GLU A 22 -8.83 -4.67 -9.72
N PRO A 23 -9.90 -5.01 -8.99
CA PRO A 23 -9.85 -6.14 -8.06
C PRO A 23 -9.50 -7.45 -8.76
N GLN A 24 -8.59 -8.19 -8.14
CA GLN A 24 -8.17 -9.51 -8.58
C GLN A 24 -8.22 -10.51 -7.42
N ILE A 25 -8.43 -11.77 -7.74
CA ILE A 25 -8.33 -12.84 -6.74
C ILE A 25 -6.92 -12.82 -6.15
N GLY A 26 -6.86 -12.84 -4.83
CA GLY A 26 -5.60 -12.73 -4.09
C GLY A 26 -5.28 -11.32 -3.60
N ASP A 27 -6.01 -10.30 -4.03
CA ASP A 27 -5.86 -8.95 -3.48
C ASP A 27 -6.39 -8.89 -2.05
N TRP A 28 -5.82 -7.98 -1.28
CA TRP A 28 -6.29 -7.66 0.07
C TRP A 28 -7.09 -6.37 0.04
N CYS A 29 -8.15 -6.33 0.82
CA CYS A 29 -8.99 -5.14 0.94
C CYS A 29 -9.50 -4.95 2.37
N SER A 30 -9.96 -3.75 2.65
CA SER A 30 -10.76 -3.41 3.81
C SER A 30 -12.16 -3.02 3.34
N VAL A 31 -13.18 -3.29 4.15
CA VAL A 31 -14.54 -2.91 3.83
C VAL A 31 -14.89 -1.64 4.58
N MET A 32 -15.31 -0.62 3.84
CA MET A 32 -15.71 0.66 4.41
C MET A 32 -17.21 0.71 4.58
N GLY A 33 -17.69 0.95 5.82
CA GLY A 33 -19.09 1.23 6.10
C GLY A 33 -20.05 0.05 5.92
N GLY A 34 -19.55 -1.17 6.02
CA GLY A 34 -20.39 -2.36 5.88
C GLY A 34 -21.38 -2.51 7.00
N VAL A 35 -22.68 -2.50 6.67
CA VAL A 35 -23.81 -2.65 7.60
C VAL A 35 -23.80 -4.05 8.28
N HIS A 36 -22.94 -4.94 7.86
CA HIS A 36 -22.92 -6.34 8.27
C HIS A 36 -21.61 -6.78 8.94
N LEU A 37 -20.68 -5.87 9.16
CA LEU A 37 -19.44 -6.22 9.84
C LEU A 37 -19.64 -6.05 11.34
N THR A 38 -19.48 -7.12 12.08
CA THR A 38 -19.38 -7.07 13.54
C THR A 38 -18.09 -6.31 13.92
N GLU A 39 -18.03 -5.74 15.09
CA GLU A 39 -16.85 -5.01 15.58
C GLU A 39 -15.55 -5.83 15.52
N THR A 40 -15.68 -7.15 15.52
CA THR A 40 -14.55 -8.08 15.38
C THR A 40 -14.09 -8.29 13.95
N GLN A 41 -14.80 -7.76 12.95
CA GLN A 41 -14.54 -7.94 11.53
C GLN A 41 -13.86 -6.72 10.88
N THR A 42 -13.38 -5.77 11.67
CA THR A 42 -12.54 -4.69 11.17
C THR A 42 -11.15 -5.23 10.85
N GLY A 43 -10.94 -5.69 9.64
CA GLY A 43 -9.69 -6.35 9.30
C GLY A 43 -9.38 -6.32 7.83
N MET A 44 -8.38 -7.09 7.52
CA MET A 44 -7.95 -7.35 6.16
C MET A 44 -8.75 -8.52 5.61
N TRP A 45 -9.28 -8.35 4.43
CA TRP A 45 -10.08 -9.34 3.72
C TRP A 45 -9.37 -9.74 2.44
N LEU A 46 -9.34 -11.05 2.19
CA LEU A 46 -8.75 -11.62 0.97
C LEU A 46 -9.84 -11.78 -0.10
N VAL A 47 -9.62 -11.21 -1.25
CA VAL A 47 -10.53 -11.34 -2.39
C VAL A 47 -10.43 -12.76 -2.96
N VAL A 48 -11.54 -13.46 -3.01
CA VAL A 48 -11.61 -14.84 -3.51
C VAL A 48 -12.42 -14.96 -4.81
N ASN A 49 -13.23 -13.96 -5.14
CA ASN A 49 -13.92 -13.90 -6.42
C ASN A 49 -14.25 -12.46 -6.79
N VAL A 50 -14.31 -12.19 -8.08
CA VAL A 50 -14.63 -10.88 -8.64
C VAL A 50 -15.72 -11.05 -9.69
N SER A 51 -16.80 -10.27 -9.58
CA SER A 51 -17.87 -10.20 -10.57
C SER A 51 -17.91 -8.80 -11.18
N PRO A 52 -17.11 -8.51 -12.22
CA PRO A 52 -17.03 -7.16 -12.80
C PRO A 52 -18.38 -6.67 -13.34
N ALA A 53 -19.17 -7.56 -13.92
CA ALA A 53 -20.49 -7.23 -14.47
C ALA A 53 -21.47 -6.70 -13.40
N ASN A 54 -21.35 -7.16 -12.17
CA ASN A 54 -22.21 -6.76 -11.06
C ASN A 54 -21.55 -5.73 -10.14
N GLY A 55 -20.26 -5.41 -10.36
CA GLY A 55 -19.50 -4.52 -9.48
C GLY A 55 -19.33 -5.07 -8.06
N MET A 56 -19.28 -6.39 -7.91
CA MET A 56 -19.22 -7.08 -6.63
C MET A 56 -17.94 -7.88 -6.48
N ILE A 57 -17.44 -7.94 -5.27
CA ILE A 57 -16.36 -8.86 -4.90
C ILE A 57 -16.80 -9.76 -3.75
N ALA A 58 -16.28 -10.98 -3.75
CA ALA A 58 -16.42 -11.92 -2.64
C ALA A 58 -15.07 -12.04 -1.92
N PHE A 59 -15.11 -12.11 -0.61
CA PHE A 59 -13.91 -12.14 0.21
C PHE A 59 -14.09 -12.99 1.47
N VAL A 60 -12.96 -13.42 2.02
CA VAL A 60 -12.86 -14.14 3.29
C VAL A 60 -11.96 -13.36 4.24
N ASP A 61 -12.06 -13.64 5.53
CA ASP A 61 -11.15 -13.03 6.50
C ASP A 61 -9.70 -13.51 6.31
N ALA A 62 -8.77 -12.85 6.98
CA ALA A 62 -7.34 -13.15 6.85
C ALA A 62 -6.97 -14.58 7.27
N ASP A 63 -7.81 -15.23 8.07
CA ASP A 63 -7.63 -16.60 8.52
C ASP A 63 -8.32 -17.61 7.60
N GLY A 64 -8.99 -17.16 6.54
CA GLY A 64 -9.72 -18.01 5.61
C GLY A 64 -10.98 -18.63 6.20
N ARG A 65 -11.54 -18.03 7.24
CA ARG A 65 -12.74 -18.54 7.91
C ARG A 65 -14.00 -18.25 7.10
N TRP A 66 -14.90 -19.17 7.15
CA TRP A 66 -16.24 -19.05 6.56
C TRP A 66 -17.20 -18.30 7.50
N PRO A 67 -18.23 -17.63 6.95
CA PRO A 67 -18.69 -17.66 5.55
C PRO A 67 -17.98 -16.62 4.65
N ILE A 68 -18.05 -16.85 3.34
CA ILE A 68 -17.64 -15.86 2.33
C ILE A 68 -18.63 -14.70 2.41
N SER A 69 -18.07 -13.49 2.46
CA SER A 69 -18.83 -12.26 2.43
C SER A 69 -18.74 -11.61 1.05
N GLN A 70 -19.70 -10.76 0.72
CA GLN A 70 -19.74 -10.02 -0.54
C GLN A 70 -19.97 -8.54 -0.27
N ALA A 71 -19.39 -7.69 -1.09
CA ALA A 71 -19.61 -6.26 -1.06
C ALA A 71 -19.43 -5.64 -2.45
N PRO A 72 -20.10 -4.49 -2.71
CA PRO A 72 -19.79 -3.71 -3.89
C PRO A 72 -18.32 -3.25 -3.87
N ILE A 73 -17.68 -3.23 -5.02
CA ILE A 73 -16.29 -2.78 -5.15
C ILE A 73 -16.12 -1.37 -4.58
N ARG A 74 -17.10 -0.49 -4.80
CA ARG A 74 -17.08 0.89 -4.29
C ARG A 74 -17.04 1.01 -2.77
N ASP A 75 -17.50 -0.02 -2.05
CA ASP A 75 -17.52 -0.05 -0.58
C ASP A 75 -16.29 -0.72 0.00
N THR A 76 -15.33 -1.06 -0.83
CA THR A 76 -14.08 -1.70 -0.45
C THR A 76 -12.90 -0.78 -0.69
N LEU A 77 -11.88 -0.96 0.11
CA LEU A 77 -10.64 -0.21 0.03
C LEU A 77 -9.50 -1.18 -0.24
N TRP A 78 -8.82 -1.02 -1.35
CA TRP A 78 -7.67 -1.86 -1.69
C TRP A 78 -6.52 -1.60 -0.73
N LEU A 79 -5.93 -2.68 -0.22
CA LEU A 79 -4.72 -2.66 0.60
C LEU A 79 -3.58 -3.26 -0.23
N PRO A 80 -2.92 -2.45 -1.07
CA PRO A 80 -1.86 -2.98 -1.92
C PRO A 80 -0.65 -3.43 -1.11
N ASN A 81 0.03 -4.44 -1.63
CA ASN A 81 1.31 -4.88 -1.11
C ASN A 81 2.48 -4.17 -1.80
N THR A 82 3.68 -4.40 -1.28
CA THR A 82 4.91 -3.82 -1.83
C THR A 82 5.09 -4.15 -3.31
N GLY A 83 4.86 -5.40 -3.71
CA GLY A 83 5.01 -5.84 -5.09
C GLY A 83 4.09 -5.12 -6.06
N LYS A 84 2.82 -4.95 -5.70
CA LYS A 84 1.84 -4.24 -6.53
C LYS A 84 2.20 -2.77 -6.71
N LEU A 85 2.62 -2.12 -5.63
CA LEU A 85 3.03 -0.71 -5.68
C LEU A 85 4.32 -0.52 -6.51
N LYS A 86 5.29 -1.41 -6.38
CA LYS A 86 6.50 -1.39 -7.22
C LYS A 86 6.16 -1.57 -8.69
N MET A 87 5.28 -2.50 -9.03
CA MET A 87 4.83 -2.71 -10.41
C MET A 87 4.18 -1.44 -10.97
N TRP A 88 3.36 -0.78 -10.19
CA TRP A 88 2.72 0.48 -10.59
C TRP A 88 3.77 1.56 -10.91
N LEU A 89 4.76 1.74 -10.04
CA LEU A 89 5.84 2.70 -10.25
C LEU A 89 6.66 2.39 -11.51
N ARG A 90 7.00 1.12 -11.73
CA ARG A 90 7.72 0.69 -12.93
C ARG A 90 6.91 0.94 -14.19
N ALA A 91 5.60 0.70 -14.15
CA ALA A 91 4.70 0.99 -15.27
C ALA A 91 4.63 2.50 -15.59
N LYS A 92 4.88 3.36 -14.59
CA LYS A 92 4.97 4.81 -14.78
C LYS A 92 6.36 5.29 -15.25
N GLY A 93 7.30 4.38 -15.45
CA GLY A 93 8.62 4.72 -15.98
C GLY A 93 9.69 4.96 -14.92
N TYR A 94 9.50 4.47 -13.71
CA TYR A 94 10.49 4.61 -12.64
C TYR A 94 11.25 3.32 -12.40
N ARG A 95 12.54 3.45 -12.09
CA ARG A 95 13.31 2.40 -11.44
C ARG A 95 13.07 2.50 -9.94
N VAL A 96 12.89 1.37 -9.28
CA VAL A 96 12.53 1.32 -7.87
C VAL A 96 13.55 0.48 -7.12
N ALA A 97 14.15 1.05 -6.09
CA ALA A 97 14.99 0.34 -5.13
C ALA A 97 14.40 0.53 -3.74
N THR A 98 14.24 -0.55 -3.00
CA THR A 98 13.62 -0.53 -1.67
C THR A 98 14.46 -1.31 -0.69
N GLY A 99 14.26 -1.03 0.58
CA GLY A 99 14.92 -1.72 1.67
C GLY A 99 14.47 -1.23 3.01
N GLU A 100 15.17 -1.67 4.02
CA GLU A 100 14.98 -1.24 5.38
C GLU A 100 16.29 -0.71 5.93
N THR A 101 16.21 0.30 6.75
CA THR A 101 17.38 0.91 7.39
C THR A 101 17.09 1.17 8.87
N TYR A 102 18.14 1.22 9.66
CA TYR A 102 18.05 1.53 11.07
C TYR A 102 18.45 2.97 11.32
N THR A 103 17.63 3.69 12.09
CA THR A 103 18.02 4.97 12.65
C THR A 103 18.47 4.77 14.07
N GLN A 104 19.72 5.11 14.33
CA GLN A 104 20.27 5.09 15.67
C GLN A 104 19.96 6.41 16.35
N LEU A 105 19.15 6.36 17.41
CA LEU A 105 18.86 7.54 18.21
C LEU A 105 20.06 7.84 19.12
N LEU A 106 20.43 9.12 19.18
CA LEU A 106 21.42 9.59 20.15
C LEU A 106 20.90 9.30 21.58
N GLY A 107 21.68 8.59 22.38
CA GLY A 107 21.34 8.32 23.78
C GLY A 107 21.14 6.87 24.16
N GLY A 108 21.56 5.91 23.33
CA GLY A 108 21.58 4.49 23.70
C GLY A 108 20.25 3.77 23.61
N SER A 109 19.24 4.36 22.97
CA SER A 109 17.98 3.67 22.64
C SER A 109 18.21 2.64 21.53
N ALA A 110 17.40 1.57 21.52
CA ALA A 110 17.42 0.59 20.44
C ALA A 110 17.22 1.25 19.09
N PRO A 111 17.95 0.82 18.03
CA PRO A 111 17.76 1.38 16.69
C PRO A 111 16.32 1.14 16.21
N ILE A 112 15.75 2.15 15.57
CA ILE A 112 14.41 2.06 14.98
C ILE A 112 14.58 1.64 13.52
N LEU A 113 13.96 0.52 13.15
CA LEU A 113 13.87 0.06 11.78
C LEU A 113 12.81 0.85 11.03
N HIS A 114 13.15 1.36 9.86
CA HIS A 114 12.17 1.96 8.97
C HIS A 114 12.42 1.56 7.51
N GLY A 115 11.38 1.67 6.69
CA GLY A 115 11.46 1.38 5.27
C GLY A 115 11.99 2.57 4.47
N VAL A 116 12.68 2.26 3.39
CA VAL A 116 13.17 3.27 2.43
C VAL A 116 12.79 2.86 1.01
N CYS A 117 12.49 3.85 0.18
CA CYS A 117 12.23 3.65 -1.23
C CYS A 117 12.91 4.76 -2.03
N ARG A 118 13.69 4.36 -3.02
CA ARG A 118 14.28 5.27 -3.98
C ARG A 118 13.65 5.02 -5.34
N ILE A 119 13.11 6.06 -5.95
CA ILE A 119 12.63 6.02 -7.32
C ILE A 119 13.49 6.93 -8.19
N THR A 120 13.80 6.44 -9.38
CA THR A 120 14.59 7.19 -10.35
C THR A 120 13.84 7.20 -11.67
N PRO A 121 13.46 8.38 -12.20
CA PRO A 121 12.84 8.47 -13.52
C PRO A 121 13.74 7.86 -14.58
N SER A 122 13.16 7.20 -15.58
CA SER A 122 13.89 6.72 -16.73
C SER A 122 14.39 7.91 -17.56
N GLY A 123 15.68 7.95 -17.88
CA GLY A 123 16.26 9.01 -18.67
C GLY A 123 17.67 9.37 -18.19
N ALA A 124 18.50 9.88 -19.11
CA ALA A 124 19.84 10.32 -18.78
C ALA A 124 19.78 11.56 -17.87
N GLY A 125 20.54 11.53 -16.77
CA GLY A 125 20.64 12.67 -15.85
C GLY A 125 19.45 12.82 -14.89
N ALA A 126 18.56 11.84 -14.78
CA ALA A 126 17.45 11.90 -13.86
C ALA A 126 17.92 11.83 -12.40
N THR A 127 17.37 12.72 -11.57
CA THR A 127 17.69 12.76 -10.14
C THR A 127 16.82 11.76 -9.38
N PRO A 128 17.42 10.88 -8.57
CA PRO A 128 16.64 9.98 -7.73
C PRO A 128 15.92 10.74 -6.62
N LEU A 129 14.76 10.20 -6.22
CA LEU A 129 13.96 10.70 -5.11
C LEU A 129 13.88 9.62 -4.04
N ASP A 130 14.09 10.01 -2.80
CA ASP A 130 14.09 9.12 -1.65
C ASP A 130 12.85 9.35 -0.77
N PHE A 131 12.27 8.25 -0.31
CA PHE A 131 11.09 8.24 0.54
C PHE A 131 11.29 7.31 1.72
N GLU A 132 10.66 7.64 2.83
CA GLU A 132 10.65 6.83 4.05
C GLU A 132 9.25 6.47 4.47
N GLY A 133 9.16 5.39 5.22
CA GLY A 133 7.95 4.97 5.89
C GLY A 133 8.27 4.10 7.10
N LEU A 134 7.25 3.77 7.88
CA LEU A 134 7.41 2.89 9.03
C LEU A 134 7.95 1.51 8.66
N ASN A 135 7.70 1.10 7.43
CA ASN A 135 8.19 -0.14 6.84
C ASN A 135 8.36 0.05 5.32
N GLU A 136 8.85 -0.99 4.65
CA GLU A 136 9.11 -0.94 3.21
C GLU A 136 7.86 -0.57 2.41
N VAL A 137 6.70 -1.18 2.68
CA VAL A 137 5.48 -0.92 1.92
C VAL A 137 5.01 0.53 2.09
N GLU A 138 5.12 1.10 3.28
CA GLU A 138 4.76 2.50 3.52
C GLU A 138 5.70 3.47 2.82
N ALA A 139 6.98 3.15 2.72
CA ALA A 139 7.95 3.91 1.95
C ALA A 139 7.62 3.91 0.45
N VAL A 140 7.27 2.75 -0.11
CA VAL A 140 6.84 2.65 -1.51
C VAL A 140 5.53 3.40 -1.73
N ALA A 141 4.59 3.32 -0.80
CA ALA A 141 3.34 4.07 -0.87
C ALA A 141 3.57 5.60 -0.89
N ALA A 142 4.52 6.08 -0.10
CA ALA A 142 4.92 7.49 -0.12
C ALA A 142 5.44 7.91 -1.50
N ALA A 143 6.23 7.08 -2.15
CA ALA A 143 6.70 7.32 -3.52
C ALA A 143 5.52 7.34 -4.52
N VAL A 144 4.58 6.40 -4.42
CA VAL A 144 3.38 6.37 -5.27
C VAL A 144 2.55 7.64 -5.08
N LEU A 145 2.33 8.08 -3.84
CA LEU A 145 1.61 9.31 -3.55
C LEU A 145 2.26 10.52 -4.20
N HIS A 146 3.59 10.60 -4.14
CA HIS A 146 4.34 11.66 -4.80
C HIS A 146 4.12 11.67 -6.32
N VAL A 147 4.22 10.52 -6.96
CA VAL A 147 4.00 10.38 -8.42
C VAL A 147 2.56 10.71 -8.81
N LEU A 148 1.59 10.40 -7.96
CA LEU A 148 0.19 10.78 -8.15
C LEU A 148 -0.07 12.27 -7.97
N GLY A 149 0.92 13.04 -7.52
CA GLY A 149 0.77 14.47 -7.28
C GLY A 149 0.10 14.84 -5.96
N ALA A 150 -0.01 13.87 -5.03
CA ALA A 150 -0.46 14.18 -3.68
C ALA A 150 0.60 15.00 -2.92
N ASP A 151 0.16 15.90 -2.04
CA ASP A 151 1.00 16.86 -1.32
C ASP A 151 1.83 16.22 -0.18
N ALA A 152 2.38 15.03 -0.40
CA ALA A 152 3.38 14.48 0.51
C ALA A 152 4.77 14.86 -0.02
N PRO A 153 5.49 15.80 0.61
CA PRO A 153 6.85 16.12 0.18
C PRO A 153 7.72 14.89 0.31
N PRO A 154 8.69 14.69 -0.61
CA PRO A 154 9.68 13.65 -0.43
C PRO A 154 10.37 13.83 0.92
N ALA A 155 10.74 12.73 1.56
CA ALA A 155 11.52 12.79 2.78
C ALA A 155 12.75 13.66 2.54
N ALA A 156 13.12 14.48 3.53
CA ALA A 156 14.35 15.25 3.44
C ALA A 156 15.49 14.29 3.11
N PRO A 157 16.37 14.64 2.13
CA PRO A 157 17.48 13.76 1.81
C PRO A 157 18.27 13.47 3.08
N PHE A 158 18.56 12.19 3.29
CA PHE A 158 19.40 11.81 4.41
C PHE A 158 20.76 12.48 4.24
N SER A 159 20.99 13.49 5.03
CA SER A 159 22.31 14.03 5.21
C SER A 159 23.00 13.21 6.27
N GLY A 160 23.77 12.27 5.84
CA GLY A 160 24.51 11.52 6.84
C GLY A 160 25.48 10.61 6.28
#